data_bc48dc6f261710daf86f2321bd307288
#
_entry.id   bc48dc6f261710daf86f2321bd307288
#
_cell.length_a   1.000
_cell.length_b   1.000
_cell.length_c   1.000
_cell.angle_alpha   90.00
_cell.angle_beta   90.00
_cell.angle_gamma   90.00
#
_symmetry.space_group_name_H-M   'P 1'
#
loop_
_entity.id
_entity.type
_entity.pdbx_description
1 polymer ?
#
loop_
_entity_poly.entity_id
_entity_poly.type
_entity_poly.pdbx_seq_one_letter_code
_entity_poly.pdbx_strand_id
1 'polypeptide(L)'
;MSDKNGISAIAKEVVGDVQKEAEATILAAESEAKAILKVAKEQADQNYVAIITQAKSKTEAEKRKIASVTEVEMRNRLLRTKEDLVDAAFEKALVGLRNFVETDDYHDYLLKIIQNAAERIGKKDLAIQVNAKDKEWLTSDVLKRLSKKLHCELRLIEKTSDYIGGCIIQTEDGKIIFDVTLDNRLEELKPVLRVEIAKTLFGESV
;
A
#
# COMPACT_ATOMS: atom_id res chain seq x y z
N MET A 1 75.88 -80.94 -31.32
CA MET A 1 74.66 -80.37 -31.96
C MET A 1 73.45 -80.26 -31.02
N SER A 2 73.53 -80.72 -29.78
CA SER A 2 72.43 -80.76 -28.82
C SER A 2 72.15 -79.44 -28.09
N ASP A 3 73.13 -78.60 -27.86
CA ASP A 3 72.99 -77.36 -27.02
C ASP A 3 72.22 -76.18 -27.74
N LYS A 4 72.29 -76.13 -29.06
CA LYS A 4 71.57 -75.07 -29.84
C LYS A 4 70.03 -75.21 -29.82
N ASN A 5 69.57 -76.48 -29.71
CA ASN A 5 68.13 -76.77 -29.63
C ASN A 5 67.55 -76.41 -28.23
N GLY A 6 68.32 -76.64 -27.19
CA GLY A 6 67.87 -76.29 -25.82
C GLY A 6 67.76 -74.75 -25.61
N ILE A 7 68.76 -74.03 -26.11
CA ILE A 7 68.75 -72.52 -26.04
C ILE A 7 67.61 -71.93 -26.86
N SER A 8 67.27 -72.50 -28.02
CA SER A 8 66.15 -72.01 -28.85
C SER A 8 64.78 -72.30 -28.25
N ALA A 9 64.66 -73.45 -27.52
CA ALA A 9 63.43 -73.81 -26.78
C ALA A 9 63.20 -72.85 -25.63
N ILE A 10 64.23 -72.58 -24.83
CA ILE A 10 64.14 -71.63 -23.70
C ILE A 10 63.87 -70.24 -24.20
N ALA A 11 64.49 -69.75 -25.31
CA ALA A 11 64.26 -68.47 -25.88
C ALA A 11 62.76 -68.30 -26.35
N LYS A 12 62.20 -69.36 -26.95
CA LYS A 12 60.78 -69.36 -27.35
C LYS A 12 59.82 -69.31 -26.16
N GLU A 13 60.14 -70.01 -25.12
CA GLU A 13 59.34 -70.07 -23.88
C GLU A 13 59.37 -68.69 -23.18
N VAL A 14 60.51 -68.07 -23.03
CA VAL A 14 60.68 -66.71 -22.50
C VAL A 14 59.97 -65.67 -23.32
N VAL A 15 60.09 -65.72 -24.62
CA VAL A 15 59.36 -64.81 -25.52
C VAL A 15 57.83 -65.02 -25.42
N GLY A 16 57.39 -66.28 -25.33
CA GLY A 16 55.99 -66.61 -25.15
C GLY A 16 55.43 -66.12 -23.79
N ASP A 17 56.21 -66.19 -22.74
CA ASP A 17 55.79 -65.75 -21.41
C ASP A 17 55.77 -64.21 -21.35
N VAL A 18 56.76 -63.50 -21.92
CA VAL A 18 56.74 -62.03 -22.07
C VAL A 18 55.55 -61.53 -22.93
N GLN A 19 55.24 -62.26 -23.97
CA GLN A 19 54.03 -61.92 -24.77
C GLN A 19 52.73 -62.04 -23.98
N LYS A 20 52.56 -63.12 -23.23
CA LYS A 20 51.38 -63.31 -22.35
C LYS A 20 51.30 -62.20 -21.26
N GLU A 21 52.44 -61.84 -20.66
CA GLU A 21 52.49 -60.77 -19.66
C GLU A 21 52.15 -59.41 -20.28
N ALA A 22 52.62 -59.10 -21.48
CA ALA A 22 52.27 -57.92 -22.20
C ALA A 22 50.78 -57.89 -22.56
N GLU A 23 50.21 -58.99 -23.07
CA GLU A 23 48.77 -59.11 -23.37
C GLU A 23 47.92 -58.90 -22.11
N ALA A 24 48.31 -59.55 -21.00
CA ALA A 24 47.62 -59.38 -19.73
C ALA A 24 47.68 -57.90 -19.24
N THR A 25 48.80 -57.21 -19.39
CA THR A 25 48.95 -55.82 -19.03
C THR A 25 48.07 -54.91 -19.88
N ILE A 26 48.01 -55.17 -21.20
CA ILE A 26 47.14 -54.43 -22.11
C ILE A 26 45.65 -54.63 -21.75
N LEU A 27 45.23 -55.85 -21.51
CA LEU A 27 43.86 -56.21 -21.11
C LEU A 27 43.49 -55.54 -19.78
N ALA A 28 44.40 -55.52 -18.80
CA ALA A 28 44.18 -54.84 -17.53
C ALA A 28 44.02 -53.31 -17.75
N ALA A 29 44.91 -52.69 -18.51
CA ALA A 29 44.81 -51.26 -18.86
C ALA A 29 43.55 -50.87 -19.60
N GLU A 30 43.12 -51.71 -20.58
CA GLU A 30 41.84 -51.51 -21.30
C GLU A 30 40.61 -51.63 -20.34
N SER A 31 40.64 -52.58 -19.41
CA SER A 31 39.60 -52.80 -18.42
C SER A 31 39.50 -51.58 -17.49
N GLU A 32 40.69 -51.08 -16.99
CA GLU A 32 40.77 -49.93 -16.14
C GLU A 32 40.29 -48.66 -16.86
N ALA A 33 40.71 -48.45 -18.11
CA ALA A 33 40.23 -47.31 -18.94
C ALA A 33 38.68 -47.38 -19.13
N LYS A 34 38.10 -48.52 -19.39
CA LYS A 34 36.66 -48.69 -19.51
C LYS A 34 35.93 -48.38 -18.19
N ALA A 35 36.49 -48.82 -17.08
CA ALA A 35 35.94 -48.50 -15.74
C ALA A 35 35.98 -47.01 -15.44
N ILE A 36 37.09 -46.31 -15.71
CA ILE A 36 37.20 -44.86 -15.58
C ILE A 36 36.19 -44.12 -16.40
N LEU A 37 36.08 -44.51 -17.70
CA LEU A 37 35.10 -43.86 -18.61
C LEU A 37 33.68 -44.08 -18.16
N LYS A 38 33.32 -45.27 -17.64
CA LYS A 38 32.00 -45.58 -17.12
C LYS A 38 31.67 -44.68 -15.91
N VAL A 39 32.59 -44.60 -14.93
CA VAL A 39 32.41 -43.77 -13.73
C VAL A 39 32.27 -42.27 -14.15
N ALA A 40 33.12 -41.79 -15.04
CA ALA A 40 33.08 -40.44 -15.52
C ALA A 40 31.74 -40.10 -16.21
N LYS A 41 31.22 -41.01 -16.99
CA LYS A 41 29.91 -40.83 -17.66
C LYS A 41 28.77 -40.86 -16.67
N GLU A 42 28.75 -41.77 -15.71
CA GLU A 42 27.74 -41.83 -14.66
C GLU A 42 27.74 -40.51 -13.82
N GLN A 43 28.91 -39.99 -13.54
CA GLN A 43 29.08 -38.74 -12.78
C GLN A 43 28.61 -37.54 -13.60
N ALA A 44 28.89 -37.49 -14.89
CA ALA A 44 28.41 -36.45 -15.78
C ALA A 44 26.88 -36.46 -15.89
N ASP A 45 26.28 -37.65 -16.03
CA ASP A 45 24.82 -37.81 -16.09
C ASP A 45 24.14 -37.37 -14.78
N GLN A 46 24.71 -37.74 -13.62
CA GLN A 46 24.22 -37.29 -12.32
C GLN A 46 24.29 -35.77 -12.16
N ASN A 47 25.41 -35.16 -12.54
CA ASN A 47 25.61 -33.72 -12.50
C ASN A 47 24.61 -33.00 -13.44
N TYR A 48 24.40 -33.53 -14.64
CA TYR A 48 23.43 -32.98 -15.57
C TYR A 48 22.00 -33.00 -14.99
N VAL A 49 21.57 -34.12 -14.45
CA VAL A 49 20.24 -34.23 -13.81
C VAL A 49 20.12 -33.28 -12.61
N ALA A 50 21.16 -33.17 -11.78
CA ALA A 50 21.17 -32.27 -10.64
C ALA A 50 21.04 -30.78 -11.06
N ILE A 51 21.80 -30.37 -12.08
CA ILE A 51 21.74 -29.00 -12.63
C ILE A 51 20.35 -28.68 -13.19
N ILE A 52 19.77 -29.57 -14.00
CA ILE A 52 18.45 -29.38 -14.60
C ILE A 52 17.36 -29.33 -13.52
N THR A 53 17.44 -30.21 -12.51
CA THR A 53 16.48 -30.21 -11.40
C THR A 53 16.55 -28.92 -10.58
N GLN A 54 17.77 -28.47 -10.27
CA GLN A 54 17.99 -27.22 -9.57
C GLN A 54 17.48 -26.01 -10.37
N ALA A 55 17.76 -25.97 -11.69
CA ALA A 55 17.30 -24.91 -12.55
C ALA A 55 15.76 -24.85 -12.63
N LYS A 56 15.10 -26.00 -12.77
CA LYS A 56 13.62 -26.10 -12.74
C LYS A 56 13.05 -25.60 -11.40
N SER A 57 13.62 -26.05 -10.29
CA SER A 57 13.18 -25.62 -8.95
C SER A 57 13.32 -24.11 -8.75
N LYS A 58 14.47 -23.53 -9.14
CA LYS A 58 14.69 -22.08 -9.09
C LYS A 58 13.70 -21.32 -9.97
N THR A 59 13.45 -21.80 -11.18
CA THR A 59 12.49 -21.18 -12.10
C THR A 59 11.07 -21.17 -11.54
N GLU A 60 10.62 -22.27 -10.95
CA GLU A 60 9.29 -22.36 -10.34
C GLU A 60 9.17 -21.48 -9.08
N ALA A 61 10.24 -21.36 -8.30
CA ALA A 61 10.28 -20.47 -7.16
C ALA A 61 10.20 -18.99 -7.62
N GLU A 62 10.94 -18.61 -8.65
CA GLU A 62 10.92 -17.24 -9.19
C GLU A 62 9.57 -16.89 -9.82
N LYS A 63 8.95 -17.82 -10.58
CA LYS A 63 7.58 -17.63 -11.11
C LYS A 63 6.57 -17.35 -9.98
N ARG A 64 6.61 -18.15 -8.90
CA ARG A 64 5.71 -17.95 -7.76
C ARG A 64 5.95 -16.61 -7.09
N LYS A 65 7.22 -16.21 -6.93
CA LYS A 65 7.58 -14.92 -6.37
C LYS A 65 7.04 -13.77 -7.22
N ILE A 66 7.26 -13.79 -8.53
CA ILE A 66 6.77 -12.77 -9.47
C ILE A 66 5.24 -12.70 -9.41
N ALA A 67 4.54 -13.83 -9.46
CA ALA A 67 3.08 -13.88 -9.38
C ALA A 67 2.56 -13.24 -8.06
N SER A 68 3.16 -13.61 -6.93
CA SER A 68 2.78 -13.07 -5.62
C SER A 68 3.03 -11.56 -5.51
N VAL A 69 4.20 -11.08 -5.98
CA VAL A 69 4.52 -9.64 -5.99
C VAL A 69 3.55 -8.88 -6.88
N THR A 70 3.28 -9.39 -8.08
CA THR A 70 2.34 -8.75 -9.01
C THR A 70 0.92 -8.69 -8.44
N GLU A 71 0.46 -9.75 -7.76
CA GLU A 71 -0.86 -9.75 -7.10
C GLU A 71 -0.96 -8.65 -6.02
N VAL A 72 0.07 -8.52 -5.18
CA VAL A 72 0.13 -7.47 -4.15
C VAL A 72 0.16 -6.08 -4.79
N GLU A 73 0.96 -5.87 -5.83
CA GLU A 73 1.03 -4.60 -6.55
C GLU A 73 -0.31 -4.22 -7.19
N MET A 74 -0.99 -5.17 -7.82
CA MET A 74 -2.32 -4.95 -8.41
C MET A 74 -3.36 -4.60 -7.35
N ARG A 75 -3.36 -5.30 -6.21
CA ARG A 75 -4.23 -4.99 -5.08
C ARG A 75 -3.99 -3.58 -4.55
N ASN A 76 -2.72 -3.22 -4.34
CA ASN A 76 -2.36 -1.89 -3.87
C ASN A 76 -2.74 -0.79 -4.87
N ARG A 77 -2.59 -1.04 -6.17
CA ARG A 77 -3.02 -0.10 -7.21
C ARG A 77 -4.52 0.10 -7.20
N LEU A 78 -5.28 -1.00 -7.09
CA LEU A 78 -6.75 -0.93 -6.98
C LEU A 78 -7.19 -0.13 -5.76
N LEU A 79 -6.58 -0.38 -4.59
CA LEU A 79 -6.88 0.37 -3.37
C LEU A 79 -6.58 1.86 -3.52
N ARG A 80 -5.44 2.23 -4.07
CA ARG A 80 -5.11 3.64 -4.35
C ARG A 80 -6.14 4.29 -5.26
N THR A 81 -6.52 3.62 -6.35
CA THR A 81 -7.55 4.16 -7.27
C THR A 81 -8.90 4.36 -6.55
N LYS A 82 -9.28 3.44 -5.66
CA LYS A 82 -10.49 3.60 -4.85
C LYS A 82 -10.39 4.81 -3.91
N GLU A 83 -9.25 4.99 -3.25
CA GLU A 83 -8.98 6.15 -2.39
C GLU A 83 -9.05 7.46 -3.18
N ASP A 84 -8.39 7.54 -4.34
CA ASP A 84 -8.41 8.72 -5.22
C ASP A 84 -9.84 9.11 -5.63
N LEU A 85 -10.71 8.12 -5.90
CA LEU A 85 -12.11 8.38 -6.23
C LEU A 85 -12.93 8.90 -5.04
N VAL A 86 -12.68 8.39 -3.84
CA VAL A 86 -13.30 8.90 -2.61
C VAL A 86 -12.85 10.33 -2.33
N ASP A 87 -11.55 10.60 -2.46
CA ASP A 87 -11.00 11.94 -2.25
C ASP A 87 -11.55 12.94 -3.30
N ALA A 88 -11.68 12.52 -4.56
CA ALA A 88 -12.32 13.34 -5.59
C ALA A 88 -13.80 13.67 -5.28
N ALA A 89 -14.51 12.78 -4.58
CA ALA A 89 -15.87 13.06 -4.12
C ALA A 89 -15.88 14.16 -3.03
N PHE A 90 -14.92 14.12 -2.09
CA PHE A 90 -14.77 15.17 -1.08
C PHE A 90 -14.39 16.52 -1.70
N GLU A 91 -13.49 16.54 -2.68
CA GLU A 91 -13.16 17.78 -3.40
C GLU A 91 -14.39 18.40 -4.07
N LYS A 92 -15.23 17.57 -4.70
CA LYS A 92 -16.51 18.06 -5.25
C LYS A 92 -17.45 18.57 -4.18
N ALA A 93 -17.52 17.93 -3.03
CA ALA A 93 -18.32 18.39 -1.90
C ALA A 93 -17.83 19.75 -1.38
N LEU A 94 -16.52 19.96 -1.28
CA LEU A 94 -15.92 21.26 -0.92
C LEU A 94 -16.29 22.36 -1.90
N VAL A 95 -16.25 22.08 -3.20
CA VAL A 95 -16.73 23.03 -4.22
C VAL A 95 -18.22 23.33 -4.03
N GLY A 96 -19.03 22.30 -3.75
CA GLY A 96 -20.46 22.46 -3.43
C GLY A 96 -20.69 23.34 -2.21
N LEU A 97 -19.92 23.17 -1.13
CA LEU A 97 -20.00 24.00 0.08
C LEU A 97 -19.61 25.45 -0.21
N ARG A 98 -18.55 25.68 -0.99
CA ARG A 98 -18.17 27.04 -1.42
C ARG A 98 -19.26 27.74 -2.24
N ASN A 99 -19.96 27.00 -3.08
CA ASN A 99 -21.10 27.55 -3.82
C ASN A 99 -22.30 27.82 -2.91
N PHE A 100 -22.54 26.92 -1.93
CA PHE A 100 -23.63 27.07 -0.97
C PHE A 100 -23.51 28.34 -0.13
N VAL A 101 -22.30 28.70 0.32
CA VAL A 101 -22.09 29.93 1.12
C VAL A 101 -22.36 31.22 0.35
N GLU A 102 -22.51 31.19 -0.95
CA GLU A 102 -22.87 32.33 -1.77
C GLU A 102 -24.40 32.45 -1.97
N THR A 103 -25.22 31.56 -1.38
CA THR A 103 -26.68 31.54 -1.53
C THR A 103 -27.39 32.20 -0.35
N ASP A 104 -28.60 32.68 -0.57
CA ASP A 104 -29.45 33.23 0.52
C ASP A 104 -29.80 32.19 1.56
N ASP A 105 -29.98 30.92 1.15
CA ASP A 105 -30.24 29.80 2.06
C ASP A 105 -29.13 29.57 3.09
N TYR A 106 -27.90 29.95 2.74
CA TYR A 106 -26.76 29.86 3.68
C TYR A 106 -26.93 30.83 4.88
N HIS A 107 -27.46 32.04 4.65
CA HIS A 107 -27.67 32.98 5.72
C HIS A 107 -28.69 32.46 6.76
N ASP A 108 -29.75 31.82 6.30
CA ASP A 108 -30.71 31.15 7.20
C ASP A 108 -30.07 29.96 7.93
N TYR A 109 -29.22 29.22 7.25
CA TYR A 109 -28.44 28.15 7.88
C TYR A 109 -27.48 28.70 8.94
N LEU A 110 -26.75 29.78 8.67
CA LEU A 110 -25.83 30.42 9.60
C LEU A 110 -26.55 30.86 10.88
N LEU A 111 -27.71 31.49 10.75
CA LEU A 111 -28.52 31.88 11.91
C LEU A 111 -28.96 30.67 12.76
N LYS A 112 -29.37 29.57 12.10
CA LYS A 112 -29.76 28.34 12.79
C LYS A 112 -28.62 27.69 13.54
N ILE A 113 -27.41 27.62 12.96
CA ILE A 113 -26.26 27.01 13.64
C ILE A 113 -25.80 27.86 14.81
N ILE A 114 -25.81 29.20 14.69
CA ILE A 114 -25.53 30.09 15.81
C ILE A 114 -26.54 29.87 16.94
N GLN A 115 -27.81 29.80 16.62
CA GLN A 115 -28.88 29.53 17.61
C GLN A 115 -28.64 28.21 18.31
N ASN A 116 -28.50 27.11 17.57
CA ASN A 116 -28.30 25.79 18.13
C ASN A 116 -27.04 25.71 19.02
N ALA A 117 -25.93 26.35 18.60
CA ALA A 117 -24.71 26.38 19.36
C ALA A 117 -24.84 27.20 20.65
N ALA A 118 -25.48 28.34 20.59
CA ALA A 118 -25.76 29.19 21.76
C ALA A 118 -26.64 28.46 22.79
N GLU A 119 -27.71 27.80 22.33
CA GLU A 119 -28.60 26.98 23.20
C GLU A 119 -27.84 25.83 23.88
N ARG A 120 -26.94 25.16 23.17
CA ARG A 120 -26.11 24.08 23.72
C ARG A 120 -25.11 24.54 24.76
N ILE A 121 -24.51 25.73 24.56
CA ILE A 121 -23.58 26.31 25.53
C ILE A 121 -24.33 26.79 26.79
N GLY A 122 -25.56 27.33 26.64
CA GLY A 122 -26.43 27.71 27.75
C GLY A 122 -25.88 28.86 28.62
N LYS A 123 -24.96 29.68 28.09
CA LYS A 123 -24.36 30.84 28.77
C LYS A 123 -24.98 32.13 28.25
N LYS A 124 -24.92 33.21 29.10
CA LYS A 124 -25.55 34.49 28.74
C LYS A 124 -24.69 35.39 27.87
N ASP A 125 -23.35 35.23 27.90
CA ASP A 125 -22.41 36.08 27.18
C ASP A 125 -21.55 35.21 26.26
N LEU A 126 -21.73 35.40 24.97
CA LEU A 126 -21.10 34.57 23.92
C LEU A 126 -20.39 35.50 22.92
N ALA A 127 -19.19 35.11 22.54
CA ALA A 127 -18.44 35.71 21.45
C ALA A 127 -18.48 34.82 20.20
N ILE A 128 -18.80 35.41 19.05
CA ILE A 128 -18.92 34.73 17.77
C ILE A 128 -17.77 35.17 16.88
N GLN A 129 -17.07 34.24 16.30
CA GLN A 129 -16.07 34.47 15.27
C GLN A 129 -16.60 33.90 13.95
N VAL A 130 -16.49 34.67 12.89
CA VAL A 130 -16.90 34.31 11.53
C VAL A 130 -15.81 34.67 10.52
N ASN A 131 -15.91 34.22 9.29
CA ASN A 131 -15.05 34.67 8.19
C ASN A 131 -15.34 36.13 7.81
N ALA A 132 -14.55 36.71 6.92
CA ALA A 132 -14.68 38.11 6.52
C ALA A 132 -16.02 38.41 5.83
N LYS A 133 -16.51 37.50 4.97
CA LYS A 133 -17.78 37.68 4.23
C LYS A 133 -18.97 37.64 5.20
N ASP A 134 -19.02 36.64 6.07
CA ASP A 134 -20.11 36.49 7.04
C ASP A 134 -20.14 37.64 8.04
N LYS A 135 -18.97 38.25 8.34
CA LYS A 135 -18.86 39.41 9.18
C LYS A 135 -19.56 40.64 8.60
N GLU A 136 -19.43 40.85 7.31
CA GLU A 136 -20.12 41.96 6.61
C GLU A 136 -21.64 41.78 6.66
N TRP A 137 -22.12 40.54 6.55
CA TRP A 137 -23.55 40.22 6.59
C TRP A 137 -24.14 40.25 8.00
N LEU A 138 -23.39 39.79 9.02
CA LEU A 138 -23.80 39.78 10.43
C LEU A 138 -23.73 41.17 11.05
N THR A 139 -24.60 42.07 10.57
CA THR A 139 -24.69 43.44 11.09
C THR A 139 -25.11 43.46 12.58
N SER A 140 -24.87 44.61 13.23
CA SER A 140 -25.28 44.83 14.64
C SER A 140 -26.77 44.64 14.85
N ASP A 141 -27.61 44.89 13.84
CA ASP A 141 -29.08 44.71 13.90
C ASP A 141 -29.48 43.24 13.84
N VAL A 142 -28.79 42.43 13.03
CA VAL A 142 -28.99 40.99 12.95
C VAL A 142 -28.60 40.35 14.32
N LEU A 143 -27.45 40.72 14.85
CA LEU A 143 -26.97 40.24 16.17
C LEU A 143 -27.93 40.62 17.30
N LYS A 144 -28.42 41.89 17.34
CA LYS A 144 -29.38 42.33 18.35
C LYS A 144 -30.70 41.55 18.30
N ARG A 145 -31.21 41.26 17.06
CA ARG A 145 -32.42 40.43 16.89
C ARG A 145 -32.17 39.01 17.40
N LEU A 146 -31.04 38.44 17.07
CA LEU A 146 -30.67 37.09 17.51
C LEU A 146 -30.46 37.01 19.03
N SER A 147 -29.75 37.99 19.63
CA SER A 147 -29.57 38.12 21.07
C SER A 147 -30.88 38.17 21.86
N LYS A 148 -31.86 38.97 21.35
CA LYS A 148 -33.20 39.03 21.95
C LYS A 148 -33.93 37.68 21.89
N LYS A 149 -33.84 36.98 20.77
CA LYS A 149 -34.46 35.67 20.57
C LYS A 149 -33.86 34.61 21.50
N LEU A 150 -32.55 34.64 21.71
CA LEU A 150 -31.79 33.65 22.50
C LEU A 150 -31.70 34.01 23.98
N HIS A 151 -32.13 35.20 24.38
CA HIS A 151 -31.96 35.72 25.74
C HIS A 151 -30.50 35.69 26.22
N CYS A 152 -29.54 35.90 25.31
CA CYS A 152 -28.11 35.94 25.56
C CYS A 152 -27.47 37.13 24.85
N GLU A 153 -26.37 37.62 25.35
CA GLU A 153 -25.59 38.68 24.70
C GLU A 153 -24.61 38.05 23.70
N LEU A 154 -24.73 38.46 22.44
CA LEU A 154 -23.87 37.99 21.34
C LEU A 154 -22.94 39.12 20.90
N ARG A 155 -21.64 38.87 20.96
CA ARG A 155 -20.62 39.81 20.46
C ARG A 155 -19.87 39.19 19.29
N LEU A 156 -19.59 39.98 18.28
CA LEU A 156 -18.76 39.59 17.16
C LEU A 156 -17.30 39.84 17.47
N ILE A 157 -16.44 38.84 17.29
CA ILE A 157 -14.99 38.96 17.41
C ILE A 157 -14.45 39.71 16.18
N GLU A 158 -13.57 40.69 16.40
CA GLU A 158 -12.99 41.43 15.26
C GLU A 158 -12.09 40.60 14.37
N LYS A 159 -11.37 39.63 14.95
CA LYS A 159 -10.46 38.74 14.23
C LYS A 159 -11.28 37.78 13.40
N THR A 160 -11.13 37.84 12.07
CA THR A 160 -11.69 36.89 11.12
C THR A 160 -10.75 35.71 10.93
N SER A 161 -11.29 34.57 10.51
CA SER A 161 -10.53 33.37 10.14
C SER A 161 -10.88 32.97 8.71
N ASP A 162 -9.92 32.29 8.07
CA ASP A 162 -10.04 31.85 6.68
C ASP A 162 -10.60 30.43 6.65
N TYR A 163 -11.92 30.32 6.73
CA TYR A 163 -12.67 29.07 6.53
C TYR A 163 -13.85 29.31 5.57
N ILE A 164 -14.40 28.25 5.02
CA ILE A 164 -15.42 28.29 3.97
C ILE A 164 -16.67 29.04 4.46
N GLY A 165 -17.13 28.74 5.68
CA GLY A 165 -18.33 29.33 6.26
C GLY A 165 -18.64 28.75 7.64
N GLY A 166 -19.75 29.23 8.25
CA GLY A 166 -20.10 28.87 9.61
C GLY A 166 -19.51 29.80 10.65
N CYS A 167 -19.42 29.35 11.90
CA CYS A 167 -18.88 30.19 12.97
C CYS A 167 -18.20 29.38 14.06
N ILE A 168 -17.38 30.06 14.84
CA ILE A 168 -16.87 29.55 16.13
C ILE A 168 -17.54 30.38 17.21
N ILE A 169 -18.20 29.73 18.16
CA ILE A 169 -18.84 30.37 19.29
C ILE A 169 -18.07 29.99 20.55
N GLN A 170 -17.76 30.99 21.36
CA GLN A 170 -17.07 30.78 22.62
C GLN A 170 -17.68 31.58 23.74
N THR A 171 -17.50 31.13 24.98
CA THR A 171 -17.83 31.93 26.15
C THR A 171 -16.82 33.09 26.31
N GLU A 172 -17.22 34.18 26.96
CA GLU A 172 -16.38 35.34 27.13
C GLU A 172 -15.08 35.02 27.91
N ASP A 173 -15.15 34.04 28.82
CA ASP A 173 -13.99 33.51 29.55
C ASP A 173 -13.10 32.56 28.75
N GLY A 174 -13.47 32.26 27.48
CA GLY A 174 -12.72 31.40 26.57
C GLY A 174 -12.64 29.93 26.98
N LYS A 175 -13.38 29.49 28.03
CA LYS A 175 -13.31 28.10 28.52
C LYS A 175 -14.10 27.11 27.69
N ILE A 176 -15.17 27.56 27.05
CA ILE A 176 -15.98 26.73 26.18
C ILE A 176 -15.89 27.30 24.77
N ILE A 177 -15.41 26.51 23.85
CA ILE A 177 -15.33 26.85 22.43
C ILE A 177 -16.13 25.80 21.66
N PHE A 178 -17.01 26.26 20.83
CA PHE A 178 -17.84 25.40 19.97
C PHE A 178 -17.61 25.78 18.51
N ASP A 179 -16.88 24.94 17.82
CA ASP A 179 -16.56 25.14 16.40
C ASP A 179 -17.64 24.49 15.55
N VAL A 180 -18.44 25.30 14.88
CA VAL A 180 -19.50 24.89 13.95
C VAL A 180 -19.22 25.41 12.55
N THR A 181 -17.94 25.56 12.20
CA THR A 181 -17.53 25.88 10.84
C THR A 181 -17.84 24.70 9.91
N LEU A 182 -18.11 25.02 8.62
CA LEU A 182 -18.36 23.99 7.61
C LEU A 182 -17.14 23.10 7.40
N ASP A 183 -15.95 23.66 7.52
CA ASP A 183 -14.67 22.95 7.45
C ASP A 183 -14.55 21.90 8.56
N ASN A 184 -14.76 22.32 9.81
CA ASN A 184 -14.71 21.39 10.96
C ASN A 184 -15.80 20.33 10.84
N ARG A 185 -17.01 20.73 10.43
CA ARG A 185 -18.12 19.80 10.29
C ARG A 185 -17.87 18.75 9.22
N LEU A 186 -17.22 19.13 8.12
CA LEU A 186 -16.83 18.20 7.08
C LEU A 186 -15.79 17.21 7.60
N GLU A 187 -14.76 17.69 8.32
CA GLU A 187 -13.72 16.82 8.90
C GLU A 187 -14.30 15.86 9.94
N GLU A 188 -15.23 16.30 10.80
CA GLU A 188 -15.91 15.43 11.75
C GLU A 188 -16.73 14.32 11.06
N LEU A 189 -17.37 14.62 9.95
CA LEU A 189 -18.20 13.68 9.20
C LEU A 189 -17.39 12.80 8.23
N LYS A 190 -16.20 13.22 7.85
CA LYS A 190 -15.37 12.57 6.86
C LYS A 190 -15.18 11.06 7.07
N PRO A 191 -14.92 10.54 8.30
CA PRO A 191 -14.79 9.10 8.52
C PRO A 191 -16.06 8.31 8.19
N VAL A 192 -17.22 8.86 8.53
CA VAL A 192 -18.53 8.23 8.29
C VAL A 192 -18.89 8.30 6.81
N LEU A 193 -18.78 9.49 6.22
CA LEU A 193 -19.08 9.73 4.81
C LEU A 193 -18.16 8.93 3.89
N ARG A 194 -16.89 8.73 4.27
CA ARG A 194 -15.94 7.92 3.50
C ARG A 194 -16.46 6.49 3.29
N VAL A 195 -17.02 5.89 4.32
CA VAL A 195 -17.60 4.54 4.24
C VAL A 195 -18.84 4.54 3.33
N GLU A 196 -19.71 5.53 3.44
CA GLU A 196 -20.92 5.63 2.62
C GLU A 196 -20.60 5.89 1.15
N ILE A 197 -19.66 6.78 0.87
CA ILE A 197 -19.16 7.05 -0.48
C ILE A 197 -18.56 5.77 -1.09
N ALA A 198 -17.71 5.05 -0.33
CA ALA A 198 -17.11 3.80 -0.78
C ALA A 198 -18.17 2.73 -1.09
N LYS A 199 -19.20 2.59 -0.24
CA LYS A 199 -20.33 1.69 -0.50
C LYS A 199 -21.10 2.08 -1.77
N THR A 200 -21.34 3.37 -1.96
CA THR A 200 -22.08 3.88 -3.14
C THR A 200 -21.29 3.67 -4.43
N LEU A 201 -19.98 3.90 -4.42
CA LEU A 201 -19.14 3.81 -5.61
C LEU A 201 -18.76 2.36 -5.96
N PHE A 202 -18.56 1.49 -4.96
CA PHE A 202 -17.95 0.17 -5.16
C PHE A 202 -18.85 -1.01 -4.74
N GLY A 203 -20.05 -0.75 -4.20
CA GLY A 203 -20.96 -1.75 -3.64
C GLY A 203 -20.56 -2.16 -2.22
N GLU A 204 -21.31 -3.11 -1.63
CA GLU A 204 -21.11 -3.54 -0.22
C GLU A 204 -19.83 -4.35 0.05
N SER A 205 -19.00 -4.59 -0.98
CA SER A 205 -17.77 -5.38 -0.84
C SER A 205 -16.55 -4.47 -0.65
N VAL A 206 -16.42 -3.94 0.58
CA VAL A 206 -15.17 -3.34 1.05
C VAL A 206 -14.70 -4.07 2.30
#